data_94a1cbcb3cf71cdc87fc13018ed810c5
#
_entry.id   94a1cbcb3cf71cdc87fc13018ed810c5
#
_cell.length_a   1.000
_cell.length_b   1.000
_cell.length_c   1.000
_cell.angle_alpha   90.00
_cell.angle_beta   90.00
_cell.angle_gamma   90.00
#
_symmetry.space_group_name_H-M   'P 1'
#
loop_
_entity.id
_entity.type
_entity.pdbx_description
1 polymer ?
#
loop_
_entity_poly.entity_id
_entity_poly.type
_entity_poly.pdbx_seq_one_letter_code
_entity_poly.pdbx_strand_id
1 'polypeptide(L)'
;VVLLFEGVPLFEQKQLPAEGILPPRIAIELQGAEWDASVPVSQAIGRGGLQRVRLATPNPRVVLDLHPTATGRVFFLTDPYRIVVDVSAAPPSRNERRPLVVLDPGHGGREPGAANDRYALVESQLALELAELTATRLRAIMPRSRVMLTRSSDVDLSLEERCALANAMEADVFVSIHLNAGTEQVRKGGVTTFVLDTTNNRQALRLAARENGTRVAEVTGIQSLLAKHHRQNQAEGSLTLAGRIQRSTLKAGRRVLPSLSDRGVRRAMFYVLVGARMPSVLLEASFLTYEPEARALTKHRYRRALADGIASGIASYLLTR
;
A
#
# COMPACT_ATOMS: atom_id res chain seq x y z
N VAL A 1 -2.22 8.80 17.48
CA VAL A 1 -1.74 8.11 18.69
C VAL A 1 -1.22 6.76 18.28
N VAL A 2 -0.09 6.37 18.79
CA VAL A 2 0.51 5.05 18.56
C VAL A 2 0.72 4.37 19.91
N LEU A 3 0.17 3.18 20.06
CA LEU A 3 0.39 2.31 21.21
C LEU A 3 1.41 1.25 20.79
N LEU A 4 2.52 1.17 21.49
CA LEU A 4 3.59 0.18 21.27
C LEU A 4 3.44 -0.95 22.28
N PHE A 5 3.68 -2.19 21.86
CA PHE A 5 3.55 -3.38 22.69
C PHE A 5 4.76 -4.29 22.51
N GLU A 6 5.18 -4.95 23.56
CA GLU A 6 6.19 -6.03 23.50
C GLU A 6 5.63 -7.36 22.98
N GLY A 7 4.29 -7.51 22.97
CA GLY A 7 3.56 -8.67 22.47
C GLY A 7 2.33 -8.24 21.68
N VAL A 8 1.51 -9.21 21.26
CA VAL A 8 0.27 -8.96 20.50
C VAL A 8 -0.91 -9.02 21.46
N PRO A 9 -1.43 -7.87 21.98
CA PRO A 9 -2.62 -7.89 22.82
C PRO A 9 -3.88 -8.11 21.98
N LEU A 10 -4.85 -8.80 22.55
CA LEU A 10 -6.21 -8.77 22.02
C LEU A 10 -6.82 -7.42 22.35
N PHE A 11 -7.51 -6.80 21.38
CA PHE A 11 -8.18 -5.53 21.63
C PHE A 11 -9.56 -5.44 21.00
N GLU A 12 -10.43 -4.68 21.63
CA GLU A 12 -11.73 -4.29 21.11
C GLU A 12 -11.79 -2.76 21.03
N GLN A 13 -12.33 -2.24 19.91
CA GLN A 13 -12.52 -0.81 19.76
C GLN A 13 -14.00 -0.44 19.83
N LYS A 14 -14.31 0.70 20.48
CA LYS A 14 -15.66 1.25 20.56
C LYS A 14 -15.62 2.74 20.20
N GLN A 15 -16.50 3.15 19.31
CA GLN A 15 -16.77 4.57 19.07
C GLN A 15 -17.95 4.98 19.94
N LEU A 16 -17.75 5.95 20.82
CA LEU A 16 -18.73 6.46 21.74
C LEU A 16 -19.14 7.87 21.30
N PRO A 17 -20.42 8.10 20.98
CA PRO A 17 -20.89 9.45 20.62
C PRO A 17 -20.73 10.42 21.80
N ALA A 18 -20.92 11.71 21.52
CA ALA A 18 -21.02 12.72 22.58
C ALA A 18 -22.23 12.42 23.46
N GLU A 19 -22.07 12.54 24.77
CA GLU A 19 -23.11 12.28 25.75
C GLU A 19 -23.03 13.29 26.91
N GLY A 20 -24.04 14.15 27.05
CA GLY A 20 -24.05 15.23 28.02
C GLY A 20 -22.83 16.17 27.83
N ILE A 21 -21.99 16.29 28.84
CA ILE A 21 -20.73 17.08 28.79
C ILE A 21 -19.56 16.32 28.22
N LEU A 22 -19.72 15.03 27.94
CA LEU A 22 -18.63 14.20 27.41
C LEU A 22 -18.53 14.35 25.89
N PRO A 23 -17.34 14.60 25.34
CA PRO A 23 -17.13 14.69 23.90
C PRO A 23 -17.24 13.31 23.24
N PRO A 24 -17.28 13.22 21.89
CA PRO A 24 -17.13 11.95 21.18
C PRO A 24 -15.79 11.31 21.58
N ARG A 25 -15.78 9.99 21.71
CA ARG A 25 -14.60 9.24 22.20
C ARG A 25 -14.37 7.99 21.38
N ILE A 26 -13.10 7.61 21.31
CA ILE A 26 -12.71 6.27 20.89
C ILE A 26 -12.14 5.58 22.13
N ALA A 27 -12.67 4.41 22.45
CA ALA A 27 -12.15 3.54 23.51
C ALA A 27 -11.53 2.29 22.87
N ILE A 28 -10.32 1.95 23.32
CA ILE A 28 -9.62 0.72 22.96
C ILE A 28 -9.45 -0.08 24.25
N GLU A 29 -10.15 -1.18 24.36
CA GLU A 29 -10.07 -2.10 25.48
C GLU A 29 -9.02 -3.17 25.14
N LEU A 30 -8.06 -3.38 26.04
CA LEU A 30 -6.93 -4.29 25.84
C LEU A 30 -7.05 -5.47 26.79
N GLN A 31 -6.79 -6.67 26.30
CA GLN A 31 -6.78 -7.88 27.12
C GLN A 31 -5.34 -8.39 27.24
N GLY A 32 -4.95 -8.74 28.45
CA GLY A 32 -3.61 -9.29 28.73
C GLY A 32 -2.48 -8.26 28.58
N ALA A 33 -2.79 -6.97 28.68
CA ALA A 33 -1.80 -5.90 28.63
C ALA A 33 -1.71 -5.18 30.01
N GLU A 34 -0.55 -4.59 30.25
CA GLU A 34 -0.30 -3.70 31.40
C GLU A 34 0.33 -2.40 30.90
N TRP A 35 0.13 -1.32 31.65
CA TRP A 35 0.75 -0.03 31.30
C TRP A 35 2.16 0.04 31.86
N ASP A 36 3.11 0.50 31.05
CA ASP A 36 4.39 0.93 31.54
C ASP A 36 4.19 2.11 32.51
N ALA A 37 4.84 2.05 33.69
CA ALA A 37 4.70 3.05 34.73
C ALA A 37 5.13 4.47 34.32
N SER A 38 5.92 4.60 33.26
CA SER A 38 6.35 5.88 32.70
C SER A 38 5.28 6.57 31.85
N VAL A 39 4.22 5.84 31.44
CA VAL A 39 3.17 6.39 30.57
C VAL A 39 2.18 7.20 31.40
N PRO A 40 1.95 8.48 31.10
CA PRO A 40 1.04 9.33 31.87
C PRO A 40 -0.41 8.85 31.73
N VAL A 41 -1.12 8.71 32.86
CA VAL A 41 -2.52 8.28 32.93
C VAL A 41 -3.46 9.19 32.13
N SER A 42 -3.10 10.46 31.97
CA SER A 42 -3.87 11.43 31.19
C SER A 42 -2.96 12.48 30.59
N GLN A 43 -3.14 12.73 29.27
CA GLN A 43 -2.36 13.71 28.53
C GLN A 43 -3.29 14.58 27.67
N ALA A 44 -3.27 15.89 27.86
CA ALA A 44 -3.94 16.84 26.98
C ALA A 44 -3.10 17.00 25.69
N ILE A 45 -3.75 16.93 24.53
CA ILE A 45 -3.09 17.01 23.21
C ILE A 45 -3.44 18.31 22.49
N GLY A 46 -4.73 18.63 22.36
CA GLY A 46 -5.24 19.88 21.77
C GLY A 46 -4.87 20.08 20.29
N ARG A 47 -4.60 19.01 19.51
CA ARG A 47 -4.20 19.08 18.10
C ARG A 47 -4.97 18.08 17.24
N GLY A 48 -5.23 18.42 15.96
CA GLY A 48 -5.73 17.50 14.95
C GLY A 48 -7.10 16.89 15.26
N GLY A 49 -7.91 17.53 16.10
CA GLY A 49 -9.19 16.98 16.53
C GLY A 49 -9.09 16.05 17.75
N LEU A 50 -7.91 15.73 18.25
CA LEU A 50 -7.69 15.00 19.50
C LEU A 50 -7.52 15.97 20.65
N GLN A 51 -8.40 15.89 21.65
CA GLN A 51 -8.35 16.76 22.82
C GLN A 51 -7.47 16.18 23.93
N ARG A 52 -7.68 14.89 24.24
CA ARG A 52 -7.02 14.22 25.37
C ARG A 52 -6.89 12.72 25.12
N VAL A 53 -5.85 12.12 25.64
CA VAL A 53 -5.69 10.67 25.78
C VAL A 53 -5.73 10.34 27.27
N ARG A 54 -6.47 9.29 27.63
CA ARG A 54 -6.60 8.80 29.00
C ARG A 54 -6.38 7.30 29.05
N LEU A 55 -5.72 6.84 30.09
CA LEU A 55 -5.54 5.42 30.39
C LEU A 55 -6.40 5.04 31.59
N ALA A 56 -6.96 3.85 31.59
CA ALA A 56 -7.71 3.31 32.70
C ALA A 56 -7.09 2.00 33.22
N THR A 57 -7.22 1.77 34.51
CA THR A 57 -6.87 0.57 35.27
C THR A 57 -8.03 0.21 36.20
N PRO A 58 -8.27 -1.01 36.63
CA PRO A 58 -7.45 -2.22 36.41
C PRO A 58 -7.63 -2.87 35.04
N ASN A 59 -8.70 -2.54 34.28
CA ASN A 59 -8.92 -3.06 32.94
C ASN A 59 -8.23 -2.13 31.94
N PRO A 60 -7.10 -2.53 31.35
CA PRO A 60 -6.34 -1.64 30.47
C PRO A 60 -7.20 -1.12 29.31
N ARG A 61 -7.38 0.18 29.29
CA ARG A 61 -8.19 0.88 28.29
C ARG A 61 -7.55 2.21 27.93
N VAL A 62 -7.47 2.50 26.63
CA VAL A 62 -7.13 3.83 26.14
C VAL A 62 -8.41 4.53 25.70
N VAL A 63 -8.64 5.73 26.19
CA VAL A 63 -9.75 6.58 25.77
C VAL A 63 -9.20 7.87 25.15
N LEU A 64 -9.61 8.11 23.92
CA LEU A 64 -9.28 9.32 23.17
C LEU A 64 -10.52 10.22 23.16
N ASP A 65 -10.44 11.36 23.80
CA ASP A 65 -11.48 12.41 23.75
C ASP A 65 -11.27 13.24 22.49
N LEU A 66 -12.31 13.32 21.66
CA LEU A 66 -12.23 13.97 20.35
C LEU A 66 -12.95 15.31 20.36
N HIS A 67 -12.56 16.19 19.44
CA HIS A 67 -13.37 17.37 19.12
C HIS A 67 -14.72 16.92 18.52
N PRO A 68 -15.85 17.62 18.74
CA PRO A 68 -17.15 17.23 18.24
C PRO A 68 -17.23 16.93 16.74
N THR A 69 -16.39 17.57 15.94
CA THR A 69 -16.31 17.39 14.49
C THR A 69 -15.22 16.40 14.06
N ALA A 70 -14.45 15.82 15.00
CA ALA A 70 -13.37 14.92 14.68
C ALA A 70 -13.85 13.48 14.50
N THR A 71 -13.18 12.77 13.63
CA THR A 71 -13.33 11.33 13.43
C THR A 71 -12.01 10.64 13.71
N GLY A 72 -12.07 9.38 14.13
CA GLY A 72 -10.86 8.61 14.37
C GLY A 72 -11.01 7.18 13.88
N ARG A 73 -9.86 6.58 13.53
CA ARG A 73 -9.75 5.21 13.05
C ARG A 73 -8.69 4.48 13.79
N VAL A 74 -8.94 3.21 14.02
CA VAL A 74 -8.02 2.33 14.70
C VAL A 74 -7.59 1.24 13.73
N PHE A 75 -6.29 1.03 13.61
CA PHE A 75 -5.69 -0.07 12.87
C PHE A 75 -4.41 -0.52 13.58
N PHE A 76 -3.89 -1.67 13.20
CA PHE A 76 -2.67 -2.19 13.80
C PHE A 76 -1.58 -2.44 12.75
N LEU A 77 -0.34 -2.43 13.20
CA LEU A 77 0.86 -2.78 12.44
C LEU A 77 1.63 -3.83 13.24
N THR A 78 2.25 -4.80 12.60
CA THR A 78 2.76 -6.00 13.28
C THR A 78 4.25 -5.98 13.58
N ASP A 79 5.06 -5.17 12.92
CA ASP A 79 6.51 -5.16 13.15
C ASP A 79 7.08 -3.74 13.38
N PRO A 80 7.37 -3.35 14.62
CA PRO A 80 6.87 -3.94 15.88
C PRO A 80 5.36 -3.79 15.99
N TYR A 81 4.71 -4.65 16.79
CA TYR A 81 3.26 -4.59 16.95
C TYR A 81 2.82 -3.26 17.54
N ARG A 82 1.91 -2.58 16.84
CA ARG A 82 1.42 -1.24 17.19
C ARG A 82 -0.06 -1.13 16.90
N ILE A 83 -0.80 -0.55 17.83
CA ILE A 83 -2.14 -0.06 17.53
C ILE A 83 -2.01 1.44 17.21
N VAL A 84 -2.49 1.84 16.07
CA VAL A 84 -2.47 3.23 15.60
C VAL A 84 -3.88 3.78 15.60
N VAL A 85 -4.08 4.92 16.27
CA VAL A 85 -5.32 5.69 16.18
C VAL A 85 -5.02 6.96 15.41
N ASP A 86 -5.53 7.04 14.20
CA ASP A 86 -5.50 8.24 13.38
C ASP A 86 -6.74 9.08 13.68
N VAL A 87 -6.53 10.30 14.16
CA VAL A 87 -7.60 11.26 14.49
C VAL A 87 -7.48 12.45 13.57
N SER A 88 -8.57 12.78 12.88
CA SER A 88 -8.67 13.97 12.03
C SER A 88 -9.82 14.86 12.50
N ALA A 89 -9.59 16.17 12.56
CA ALA A 89 -10.68 17.14 12.60
C ALA A 89 -11.52 16.97 11.33
N ALA A 90 -12.84 17.25 11.37
CA ALA A 90 -13.86 16.96 10.35
C ALA A 90 -13.29 16.74 8.93
N PRO A 91 -13.65 15.68 8.23
CA PRO A 91 -13.13 15.46 6.89
C PRO A 91 -13.37 16.74 6.08
N PRO A 92 -12.34 17.30 5.42
CA PRO A 92 -12.54 18.41 4.50
C PRO A 92 -13.61 18.03 3.51
N SER A 93 -14.40 18.99 3.05
CA SER A 93 -15.39 18.76 1.99
C SER A 93 -14.71 18.02 0.83
N ARG A 94 -15.45 17.21 0.07
CA ARG A 94 -14.88 16.38 -1.00
C ARG A 94 -13.98 17.19 -1.96
N ASN A 95 -14.25 18.50 -2.10
CA ASN A 95 -13.46 19.45 -2.90
C ASN A 95 -12.19 19.97 -2.19
N GLU A 96 -12.09 19.82 -0.87
CA GLU A 96 -10.92 20.26 -0.08
C GLU A 96 -10.02 19.11 0.34
N ARG A 97 -10.48 17.87 0.17
CA ARG A 97 -9.70 16.66 0.50
C ARG A 97 -8.50 16.57 -0.44
N ARG A 98 -7.31 16.53 0.16
CA ARG A 98 -6.07 16.28 -0.56
C ARG A 98 -6.02 14.79 -0.93
N PRO A 99 -5.89 14.45 -2.22
CA PRO A 99 -5.79 13.05 -2.62
C PRO A 99 -4.66 12.33 -1.87
N LEU A 100 -4.93 11.13 -1.38
CA LEU A 100 -3.93 10.28 -0.75
C LEU A 100 -3.56 9.13 -1.67
N VAL A 101 -2.28 9.06 -2.00
CA VAL A 101 -1.66 7.97 -2.76
C VAL A 101 -0.91 7.08 -1.78
N VAL A 102 -1.22 5.80 -1.75
CA VAL A 102 -0.40 4.81 -1.05
C VAL A 102 0.40 4.02 -2.08
N LEU A 103 1.73 4.08 -1.95
CA LEU A 103 2.68 3.30 -2.72
C LEU A 103 3.12 2.12 -1.85
N ASP A 104 3.06 0.93 -2.41
CA ASP A 104 3.45 -0.28 -1.72
C ASP A 104 4.70 -0.88 -2.38
N PRO A 105 5.90 -0.67 -1.81
CA PRO A 105 7.09 -1.39 -2.26
C PRO A 105 6.95 -2.88 -1.96
N GLY A 106 6.87 -3.72 -3.00
CA GLY A 106 6.76 -5.17 -2.83
C GLY A 106 7.91 -5.76 -2.01
N HIS A 107 7.67 -6.93 -1.40
CA HIS A 107 8.66 -7.66 -0.60
C HIS A 107 9.23 -6.86 0.60
N GLY A 108 10.36 -7.29 1.14
CA GLY A 108 11.06 -6.66 2.27
C GLY A 108 11.25 -7.61 3.44
N GLY A 109 12.24 -7.30 4.29
CA GLY A 109 12.60 -8.13 5.44
C GLY A 109 13.01 -9.55 5.03
N ARG A 110 12.27 -10.56 5.47
CA ARG A 110 12.54 -11.98 5.16
C ARG A 110 12.23 -12.37 3.72
N GLU A 111 11.49 -11.55 2.98
CA GLU A 111 11.07 -11.81 1.60
C GLU A 111 11.81 -10.87 0.63
N PRO A 112 13.01 -11.23 0.17
CA PRO A 112 13.80 -10.36 -0.70
C PRO A 112 13.20 -10.19 -2.10
N GLY A 113 12.23 -11.04 -2.48
CA GLY A 113 11.75 -11.14 -3.85
C GLY A 113 12.77 -11.79 -4.80
N ALA A 114 12.67 -11.47 -6.07
CA ALA A 114 13.61 -11.96 -7.07
C ALA A 114 14.98 -11.29 -6.94
N ALA A 115 16.04 -12.04 -7.31
CA ALA A 115 17.39 -11.54 -7.34
C ALA A 115 18.06 -11.80 -8.70
N ASN A 116 19.05 -10.97 -9.03
CA ASN A 116 19.96 -11.18 -10.15
C ASN A 116 21.38 -10.95 -9.67
N ASP A 117 22.09 -12.04 -9.36
CA ASP A 117 23.43 -12.02 -8.78
C ASP A 117 24.46 -11.39 -9.71
N ARG A 118 24.30 -11.57 -11.04
CA ARG A 118 25.22 -10.99 -12.04
C ARG A 118 25.28 -9.47 -11.96
N TYR A 119 24.19 -8.83 -11.60
CA TYR A 119 24.06 -7.36 -11.52
C TYR A 119 23.89 -6.85 -10.10
N ALA A 120 23.96 -7.74 -9.10
CA ALA A 120 23.69 -7.43 -7.69
C ALA A 120 22.36 -6.67 -7.50
N LEU A 121 21.30 -7.16 -8.12
CA LEU A 121 19.95 -6.58 -8.03
C LEU A 121 19.07 -7.46 -7.15
N VAL A 122 18.35 -6.83 -6.23
CA VAL A 122 17.37 -7.47 -5.35
C VAL A 122 16.05 -6.71 -5.48
N GLU A 123 14.96 -7.44 -5.68
CA GLU A 123 13.65 -6.86 -5.96
C GLU A 123 13.16 -5.94 -4.83
N SER A 124 13.23 -6.39 -3.56
CA SER A 124 12.77 -5.60 -2.42
C SER A 124 13.45 -4.23 -2.32
N GLN A 125 14.76 -4.17 -2.61
CA GLN A 125 15.53 -2.92 -2.58
C GLN A 125 15.13 -1.99 -3.73
N LEU A 126 15.00 -2.54 -4.93
CA LEU A 126 14.61 -1.77 -6.12
C LEU A 126 13.17 -1.29 -6.06
N ALA A 127 12.25 -2.12 -5.53
CA ALA A 127 10.86 -1.74 -5.32
C ALA A 127 10.76 -0.56 -4.34
N LEU A 128 11.53 -0.59 -3.25
CA LEU A 128 11.61 0.51 -2.28
C LEU A 128 12.15 1.78 -2.94
N GLU A 129 13.28 1.71 -3.63
CA GLU A 129 13.86 2.86 -4.33
C GLU A 129 12.90 3.45 -5.36
N LEU A 130 12.23 2.61 -6.16
CA LEU A 130 11.23 3.07 -7.15
C LEU A 130 10.05 3.76 -6.47
N ALA A 131 9.57 3.24 -5.34
CA ALA A 131 8.48 3.85 -4.59
C ALA A 131 8.90 5.22 -4.01
N GLU A 132 10.10 5.34 -3.45
CA GLU A 132 10.65 6.60 -2.92
C GLU A 132 10.82 7.66 -4.01
N LEU A 133 11.41 7.28 -5.15
CA LEU A 133 11.54 8.15 -6.32
C LEU A 133 10.18 8.58 -6.86
N THR A 134 9.22 7.65 -6.92
CA THR A 134 7.83 7.94 -7.33
C THR A 134 7.16 8.90 -6.36
N ALA A 135 7.31 8.69 -5.06
CA ALA A 135 6.76 9.59 -4.04
C ALA A 135 7.36 11.00 -4.14
N THR A 136 8.66 11.09 -4.32
CA THR A 136 9.35 12.37 -4.52
C THR A 136 8.81 13.10 -5.76
N ARG A 137 8.65 12.38 -6.86
CA ARG A 137 8.10 12.95 -8.10
C ARG A 137 6.65 13.36 -7.95
N LEU A 138 5.81 12.54 -7.31
CA LEU A 138 4.40 12.87 -7.04
C LEU A 138 4.27 14.14 -6.21
N ARG A 139 5.03 14.28 -5.13
CA ARG A 139 5.02 15.50 -4.30
C ARG A 139 5.40 16.75 -5.10
N ALA A 140 6.31 16.61 -6.07
CA ALA A 140 6.71 17.72 -6.95
C ALA A 140 5.62 18.11 -7.96
N ILE A 141 4.94 17.14 -8.59
CA ILE A 141 3.93 17.41 -9.64
C ILE A 141 2.52 17.59 -9.10
N MET A 142 2.25 17.10 -7.89
CA MET A 142 0.98 17.23 -7.17
C MET A 142 1.21 17.70 -5.72
N PRO A 143 1.63 18.96 -5.49
CA PRO A 143 2.02 19.43 -4.14
C PRO A 143 0.89 19.38 -3.11
N ARG A 144 -0.37 19.34 -3.55
CA ARG A 144 -1.53 19.21 -2.67
C ARG A 144 -1.87 17.76 -2.33
N SER A 145 -1.25 16.76 -2.95
CA SER A 145 -1.48 15.35 -2.61
C SER A 145 -0.67 14.94 -1.38
N ARG A 146 -1.21 13.93 -0.67
CA ARG A 146 -0.49 13.18 0.35
C ARG A 146 0.06 11.92 -0.30
N VAL A 147 1.31 11.58 -0.04
CA VAL A 147 1.92 10.35 -0.55
C VAL A 147 2.55 9.60 0.61
N MET A 148 2.13 8.37 0.81
CA MET A 148 2.61 7.46 1.84
C MET A 148 3.15 6.18 1.20
N LEU A 149 4.13 5.58 1.86
CA LEU A 149 4.63 4.25 1.54
C LEU A 149 4.16 3.27 2.61
N THR A 150 3.87 2.02 2.24
CA THR A 150 3.54 0.97 3.22
C THR A 150 4.75 0.62 4.08
N ARG A 151 5.96 0.67 3.51
CA ARG A 151 7.24 0.58 4.21
C ARG A 151 8.24 1.61 3.67
N SER A 152 9.09 2.12 4.53
CA SER A 152 10.18 3.07 4.20
C SER A 152 11.57 2.52 4.55
N SER A 153 11.64 1.25 4.87
CA SER A 153 12.87 0.51 5.17
C SER A 153 12.71 -0.95 4.76
N ASP A 154 13.75 -1.75 4.96
CA ASP A 154 13.71 -3.19 4.67
C ASP A 154 13.08 -3.94 5.84
N VAL A 155 11.76 -3.94 5.91
CA VAL A 155 10.93 -4.60 6.93
C VAL A 155 9.92 -5.53 6.28
N ASP A 156 9.53 -6.55 7.03
CA ASP A 156 8.51 -7.53 6.66
C ASP A 156 7.11 -6.96 6.87
N LEU A 157 6.26 -7.03 5.87
CA LEU A 157 4.84 -6.71 5.95
C LEU A 157 4.04 -7.79 5.22
N SER A 158 3.03 -8.33 5.88
CA SER A 158 2.12 -9.27 5.23
C SER A 158 1.30 -8.61 4.11
N LEU A 159 0.78 -9.40 3.18
CA LEU A 159 -0.02 -8.88 2.07
C LEU A 159 -1.29 -8.19 2.56
N GLU A 160 -1.88 -8.72 3.64
CA GLU A 160 -3.08 -8.18 4.28
C GLU A 160 -2.81 -6.82 4.91
N GLU A 161 -1.67 -6.66 5.59
CA GLU A 161 -1.29 -5.39 6.25
C GLU A 161 -1.11 -4.26 5.24
N ARG A 162 -0.51 -4.53 4.10
CA ARG A 162 -0.29 -3.54 3.03
C ARG A 162 -1.61 -2.93 2.57
N CYS A 163 -2.59 -3.78 2.27
CA CYS A 163 -3.92 -3.36 1.86
C CYS A 163 -4.71 -2.73 3.01
N ALA A 164 -4.63 -3.31 4.22
CA ALA A 164 -5.32 -2.78 5.40
C ALA A 164 -4.85 -1.37 5.76
N LEU A 165 -3.55 -1.08 5.62
CA LEU A 165 -3.00 0.25 5.81
C LEU A 165 -3.63 1.26 4.84
N ALA A 166 -3.69 0.93 3.55
CA ALA A 166 -4.30 1.80 2.54
C ALA A 166 -5.79 2.04 2.81
N ASN A 167 -6.52 1.00 3.26
CA ASN A 167 -7.93 1.10 3.63
C ASN A 167 -8.13 1.98 4.86
N ALA A 168 -7.33 1.79 5.91
CA ALA A 168 -7.41 2.54 7.15
C ALA A 168 -7.15 4.04 6.93
N MET A 169 -6.25 4.36 6.02
CA MET A 169 -5.90 5.72 5.65
C MET A 169 -6.88 6.36 4.65
N GLU A 170 -7.91 5.60 4.15
CA GLU A 170 -8.80 6.02 3.05
C GLU A 170 -8.05 6.53 1.85
N ALA A 171 -7.11 5.75 1.37
CA ALA A 171 -6.35 6.09 0.19
C ALA A 171 -7.28 6.27 -1.03
N ASP A 172 -6.96 7.22 -1.90
CA ASP A 172 -7.66 7.42 -3.17
C ASP A 172 -7.17 6.46 -4.24
N VAL A 173 -5.91 6.02 -4.14
CA VAL A 173 -5.31 4.97 -4.97
C VAL A 173 -4.27 4.18 -4.17
N PHE A 174 -4.15 2.90 -4.49
CA PHE A 174 -3.12 1.99 -3.98
C PHE A 174 -2.33 1.41 -5.15
N VAL A 175 -0.99 1.55 -5.11
CA VAL A 175 -0.10 1.07 -6.17
C VAL A 175 1.00 0.23 -5.57
N SER A 176 0.93 -1.08 -5.76
CA SER A 176 2.01 -2.01 -5.40
C SER A 176 3.04 -2.06 -6.53
N ILE A 177 4.33 -1.91 -6.18
CA ILE A 177 5.44 -1.77 -7.13
C ILE A 177 6.37 -2.97 -6.97
N HIS A 178 6.52 -3.73 -8.04
CA HIS A 178 7.32 -4.94 -8.19
C HIS A 178 8.23 -4.87 -9.41
N LEU A 179 9.17 -5.80 -9.49
CA LEU A 179 10.01 -6.02 -10.65
C LEU A 179 10.00 -7.50 -11.02
N ASN A 180 9.47 -7.79 -12.18
CA ASN A 180 9.24 -9.14 -12.65
C ASN A 180 10.54 -9.96 -12.79
N ALA A 181 10.40 -11.24 -12.55
CA ALA A 181 11.43 -12.21 -12.88
C ALA A 181 10.81 -13.39 -13.66
N GLY A 182 11.54 -13.87 -14.62
CA GLY A 182 11.15 -15.06 -15.37
C GLY A 182 12.21 -16.16 -15.24
N THR A 183 11.87 -17.35 -15.70
CA THR A 183 12.84 -18.42 -15.87
C THR A 183 13.89 -18.02 -16.92
N GLU A 184 15.05 -18.69 -16.97
CA GLU A 184 16.19 -18.43 -17.90
C GLU A 184 15.81 -18.25 -19.36
N GLN A 185 14.62 -18.68 -19.78
CA GLN A 185 14.12 -18.59 -21.16
C GLN A 185 13.28 -17.34 -21.44
N VAL A 186 13.26 -16.33 -20.56
CA VAL A 186 12.52 -15.08 -20.85
C VAL A 186 13.18 -14.34 -22.00
N ARG A 187 12.61 -14.50 -23.18
CA ARG A 187 13.10 -13.85 -24.41
C ARG A 187 12.70 -12.38 -24.54
N LYS A 188 11.84 -11.88 -23.64
CA LYS A 188 11.32 -10.51 -23.72
C LYS A 188 10.85 -10.02 -22.35
N GLY A 189 11.44 -8.96 -21.86
CA GLY A 189 11.01 -8.25 -20.67
C GLY A 189 9.80 -7.35 -20.89
N GLY A 190 9.71 -6.25 -20.17
CA GLY A 190 8.74 -5.19 -20.37
C GLY A 190 7.89 -4.87 -19.13
N VAL A 191 7.12 -3.80 -19.23
CA VAL A 191 6.22 -3.33 -18.18
C VAL A 191 4.87 -4.04 -18.28
N THR A 192 4.33 -4.46 -17.15
CA THR A 192 2.95 -4.99 -17.03
C THR A 192 2.27 -4.36 -15.83
N THR A 193 1.05 -3.90 -15.99
CA THR A 193 0.23 -3.46 -14.86
C THR A 193 -0.93 -4.43 -14.66
N PHE A 194 -1.09 -4.93 -13.44
CA PHE A 194 -2.14 -5.87 -13.09
C PHE A 194 -3.26 -5.21 -12.30
N VAL A 195 -4.49 -5.63 -12.57
CA VAL A 195 -5.67 -5.37 -11.75
C VAL A 195 -6.17 -6.68 -11.16
N LEU A 196 -6.83 -6.59 -10.01
CA LEU A 196 -7.42 -7.74 -9.35
C LEU A 196 -8.59 -8.27 -10.17
N ASP A 197 -8.48 -9.49 -10.66
CA ASP A 197 -9.55 -10.24 -11.30
C ASP A 197 -9.14 -11.70 -11.50
N THR A 198 -10.09 -12.53 -11.93
CA THR A 198 -9.81 -13.91 -12.34
C THR A 198 -9.07 -13.95 -13.66
N THR A 199 -8.23 -14.96 -13.85
CA THR A 199 -7.49 -15.16 -15.10
C THR A 199 -7.29 -16.63 -15.40
N ASN A 200 -7.33 -16.98 -16.70
CA ASN A 200 -6.93 -18.31 -17.19
C ASN A 200 -5.52 -18.30 -17.82
N ASN A 201 -4.84 -17.16 -17.78
CA ASN A 201 -3.50 -17.04 -18.33
C ASN A 201 -2.47 -17.71 -17.42
N ARG A 202 -1.81 -18.75 -17.89
CA ARG A 202 -0.85 -19.55 -17.10
C ARG A 202 0.32 -18.72 -16.57
N GLN A 203 0.80 -17.72 -17.31
CA GLN A 203 1.90 -16.86 -16.85
C GLN A 203 1.44 -15.94 -15.70
N ALA A 204 0.24 -15.35 -15.84
CA ALA A 204 -0.34 -14.52 -14.80
C ALA A 204 -0.66 -15.32 -13.53
N LEU A 205 -1.15 -16.56 -13.66
CA LEU A 205 -1.38 -17.47 -12.52
C LEU A 205 -0.08 -17.83 -11.80
N ARG A 206 1.00 -18.14 -12.54
CA ARG A 206 2.31 -18.45 -11.92
C ARG A 206 2.90 -17.24 -11.22
N LEU A 207 2.78 -16.07 -11.81
CA LEU A 207 3.24 -14.82 -11.20
C LEU A 207 2.44 -14.53 -9.93
N ALA A 208 1.10 -14.58 -9.99
CA ALA A 208 0.26 -14.38 -8.81
C ALA A 208 0.57 -15.40 -7.70
N ALA A 209 0.80 -16.66 -8.03
CA ALA A 209 1.20 -17.68 -7.05
C ALA A 209 2.54 -17.34 -6.37
N ARG A 210 3.52 -16.86 -7.14
CA ARG A 210 4.82 -16.42 -6.61
C ARG A 210 4.65 -15.24 -5.65
N GLU A 211 3.98 -14.19 -6.09
CA GLU A 211 3.79 -12.97 -5.28
C GLU A 211 2.88 -13.19 -4.06
N ASN A 212 1.98 -14.16 -4.15
CA ASN A 212 1.13 -14.55 -3.02
C ASN A 212 1.82 -15.54 -2.04
N GLY A 213 3.03 -15.99 -2.33
CA GLY A 213 3.71 -17.03 -1.52
C GLY A 213 2.95 -18.36 -1.49
N THR A 214 2.25 -18.74 -2.57
CA THR A 214 1.34 -19.90 -2.60
C THR A 214 1.47 -20.71 -3.89
N ARG A 215 0.68 -21.78 -4.04
CA ARG A 215 0.67 -22.62 -5.23
C ARG A 215 -0.39 -22.18 -6.22
N VAL A 216 -0.14 -22.41 -7.52
CA VAL A 216 -1.10 -22.09 -8.60
C VAL A 216 -2.47 -22.70 -8.36
N ALA A 217 -2.55 -23.92 -7.82
CA ALA A 217 -3.81 -24.60 -7.50
C ALA A 217 -4.64 -23.83 -6.46
N GLU A 218 -3.98 -23.23 -5.46
CA GLU A 218 -4.63 -22.45 -4.41
C GLU A 218 -5.17 -21.14 -4.96
N VAL A 219 -4.39 -20.43 -5.80
CA VAL A 219 -4.86 -19.23 -6.52
C VAL A 219 -6.11 -19.55 -7.32
N THR A 220 -6.13 -20.66 -8.05
CA THR A 220 -7.26 -21.08 -8.87
C THR A 220 -8.50 -21.43 -8.01
N GLY A 221 -8.30 -22.07 -6.86
CA GLY A 221 -9.37 -22.38 -5.90
C GLY A 221 -10.05 -21.11 -5.35
N ILE A 222 -9.27 -20.13 -4.95
CA ILE A 222 -9.78 -18.85 -4.40
C ILE A 222 -10.47 -18.03 -5.48
N GLN A 223 -9.98 -18.03 -6.72
CA GLN A 223 -10.65 -17.32 -7.84
C GLN A 223 -12.11 -17.74 -8.00
N SER A 224 -12.40 -19.04 -7.86
CA SER A 224 -13.76 -19.56 -8.01
C SER A 224 -14.72 -19.07 -6.92
N LEU A 225 -14.21 -18.79 -5.73
CA LEU A 225 -14.98 -18.25 -4.60
C LEU A 225 -15.20 -16.74 -4.71
N LEU A 226 -14.18 -16.00 -5.11
CA LEU A 226 -14.21 -14.54 -5.17
C LEU A 226 -14.89 -13.98 -6.42
N ALA A 227 -14.97 -14.75 -7.51
CA ALA A 227 -15.70 -14.36 -8.73
C ALA A 227 -17.16 -13.97 -8.47
N LYS A 228 -17.76 -14.45 -7.37
CA LYS A 228 -19.14 -14.16 -6.97
C LYS A 228 -19.30 -12.84 -6.17
N HIS A 229 -18.20 -12.23 -5.69
CA HIS A 229 -18.25 -11.13 -4.72
C HIS A 229 -17.53 -9.85 -5.17
N HIS A 230 -17.00 -9.80 -6.40
CA HIS A 230 -16.20 -8.66 -6.86
C HIS A 230 -17.09 -7.44 -7.17
N ARG A 231 -16.82 -6.31 -6.49
CA ARG A 231 -17.58 -5.06 -6.65
C ARG A 231 -17.17 -4.36 -7.95
N GLN A 232 -18.08 -4.26 -8.91
CA GLN A 232 -17.89 -3.66 -10.24
C GLN A 232 -17.29 -2.24 -10.23
N ASN A 233 -17.65 -1.40 -9.25
CA ASN A 233 -17.22 0.00 -9.22
C ASN A 233 -15.70 0.23 -8.97
N GLN A 234 -15.01 -0.72 -8.34
CA GLN A 234 -13.56 -0.63 -8.12
C GLN A 234 -12.77 -1.16 -9.31
N ALA A 235 -13.34 -2.10 -10.06
CA ALA A 235 -12.70 -2.68 -11.23
C ALA A 235 -12.48 -1.63 -12.34
N GLU A 236 -13.45 -0.77 -12.62
CA GLU A 236 -13.34 0.27 -13.65
C GLU A 236 -12.29 1.33 -13.28
N GLY A 237 -12.31 1.81 -12.02
CA GLY A 237 -11.30 2.73 -11.51
C GLY A 237 -9.89 2.15 -11.57
N SER A 238 -9.73 0.87 -11.19
CA SER A 238 -8.45 0.17 -11.25
C SER A 238 -7.95 -0.02 -12.69
N LEU A 239 -8.82 -0.37 -13.63
CA LEU A 239 -8.47 -0.48 -15.04
C LEU A 239 -8.03 0.85 -15.64
N THR A 240 -8.72 1.93 -15.30
CA THR A 240 -8.34 3.28 -15.75
C THR A 240 -6.98 3.70 -15.18
N LEU A 241 -6.77 3.50 -13.88
CA LEU A 241 -5.49 3.74 -13.20
C LEU A 241 -4.37 2.93 -13.85
N ALA A 242 -4.58 1.62 -14.02
CA ALA A 242 -3.62 0.72 -14.66
C ALA A 242 -3.23 1.19 -16.07
N GLY A 243 -4.20 1.56 -16.89
CA GLY A 243 -3.95 2.07 -18.24
C GLY A 243 -3.15 3.38 -18.26
N ARG A 244 -3.37 4.27 -17.29
CA ARG A 244 -2.59 5.51 -17.17
C ARG A 244 -1.15 5.22 -16.73
N ILE A 245 -0.96 4.38 -15.70
CA ILE A 245 0.36 3.98 -15.23
C ILE A 245 1.12 3.24 -16.33
N GLN A 246 0.52 2.24 -16.96
CA GLN A 246 1.14 1.45 -18.04
C GLN A 246 1.70 2.34 -19.13
N ARG A 247 0.87 3.22 -19.71
CA ARG A 247 1.29 4.11 -20.81
C ARG A 247 2.37 5.09 -20.40
N SER A 248 2.24 5.69 -19.21
CA SER A 248 3.18 6.72 -18.76
C SER A 248 4.53 6.13 -18.41
N THR A 249 4.56 4.96 -17.75
CA THR A 249 5.79 4.23 -17.40
C THR A 249 6.54 3.79 -18.64
N LEU A 250 5.84 3.22 -19.63
CA LEU A 250 6.44 2.87 -20.92
C LEU A 250 7.01 4.09 -21.66
N LYS A 251 6.24 5.17 -21.76
CA LYS A 251 6.68 6.39 -22.43
C LYS A 251 7.95 6.95 -21.79
N ALA A 252 8.02 6.99 -20.47
CA ALA A 252 9.19 7.50 -19.75
C ALA A 252 10.38 6.51 -19.82
N GLY A 253 10.14 5.23 -19.58
CA GLY A 253 11.18 4.19 -19.61
C GLY A 253 11.84 4.05 -20.99
N ARG A 254 11.09 4.16 -22.08
CA ARG A 254 11.59 4.11 -23.48
C ARG A 254 12.52 5.25 -23.85
N ARG A 255 12.50 6.35 -23.13
CA ARG A 255 13.50 7.45 -23.33
C ARG A 255 14.90 7.02 -22.93
N VAL A 256 15.02 6.00 -22.06
CA VAL A 256 16.29 5.47 -21.57
C VAL A 256 16.59 4.10 -22.15
N LEU A 257 15.57 3.27 -22.28
CA LEU A 257 15.63 1.93 -22.85
C LEU A 257 14.58 1.81 -23.99
N PRO A 258 14.90 2.19 -25.22
CA PRO A 258 13.95 2.18 -26.35
C PRO A 258 13.32 0.82 -26.64
N SER A 259 14.04 -0.26 -26.33
CA SER A 259 13.57 -1.64 -26.48
C SER A 259 12.60 -2.10 -25.40
N LEU A 260 12.27 -1.28 -24.40
CA LEU A 260 11.32 -1.62 -23.33
C LEU A 260 9.96 -1.99 -23.92
N SER A 261 9.53 -3.22 -23.63
CA SER A 261 8.33 -3.77 -24.22
C SER A 261 7.08 -3.42 -23.43
N ASP A 262 6.00 -3.24 -24.17
CA ASP A 262 4.65 -3.15 -23.59
C ASP A 262 4.07 -4.57 -23.45
N ARG A 263 3.80 -4.99 -22.21
CA ARG A 263 3.11 -6.24 -21.91
C ARG A 263 1.64 -6.02 -21.56
N GLY A 264 1.22 -4.76 -21.50
CA GLY A 264 -0.16 -4.33 -21.34
C GLY A 264 -0.69 -4.40 -19.92
N VAL A 265 -1.95 -4.00 -19.79
CA VAL A 265 -2.74 -4.19 -18.57
C VAL A 265 -3.28 -5.63 -18.58
N ARG A 266 -3.13 -6.32 -17.46
CA ARG A 266 -3.55 -7.71 -17.30
C ARG A 266 -4.36 -7.90 -16.02
N ARG A 267 -4.99 -9.07 -15.92
CA ARG A 267 -5.80 -9.47 -14.77
C ARG A 267 -5.14 -10.64 -14.07
N ALA A 268 -5.09 -10.61 -12.76
CA ALA A 268 -4.65 -11.73 -11.93
C ALA A 268 -5.10 -11.56 -10.47
N MET A 269 -5.11 -12.68 -9.73
CA MET A 269 -5.51 -12.74 -8.34
C MET A 269 -4.30 -12.47 -7.42
N PHE A 270 -3.89 -11.21 -7.32
CA PHE A 270 -2.87 -10.80 -6.34
C PHE A 270 -3.52 -10.50 -4.99
N TYR A 271 -3.09 -11.21 -3.94
CA TYR A 271 -3.69 -11.10 -2.61
C TYR A 271 -3.49 -9.72 -1.99
N VAL A 272 -2.38 -9.04 -2.30
CA VAL A 272 -2.15 -7.65 -1.87
C VAL A 272 -3.22 -6.67 -2.36
N LEU A 273 -3.96 -7.01 -3.41
CA LEU A 273 -5.07 -6.19 -3.92
C LEU A 273 -6.44 -6.64 -3.40
N VAL A 274 -6.51 -7.82 -2.74
CA VAL A 274 -7.77 -8.33 -2.20
C VAL A 274 -8.21 -7.49 -1.02
N GLY A 275 -9.46 -7.07 -1.02
CA GLY A 275 -10.02 -6.23 0.04
C GLY A 275 -9.71 -4.74 -0.09
N ALA A 276 -8.96 -4.29 -1.10
CA ALA A 276 -8.76 -2.87 -1.37
C ALA A 276 -10.11 -2.17 -1.60
N ARG A 277 -10.32 -1.05 -0.91
CA ARG A 277 -11.55 -0.24 -0.99
C ARG A 277 -11.43 0.95 -1.93
N MET A 278 -10.30 1.08 -2.60
CA MET A 278 -9.96 2.11 -3.57
C MET A 278 -9.45 1.47 -4.87
N PRO A 279 -9.35 2.20 -5.98
CA PRO A 279 -8.65 1.76 -7.18
C PRO A 279 -7.23 1.31 -6.84
N SER A 280 -6.91 0.06 -7.19
CA SER A 280 -5.68 -0.61 -6.80
C SER A 280 -5.06 -1.38 -7.96
N VAL A 281 -3.74 -1.34 -8.06
CA VAL A 281 -2.98 -2.02 -9.11
C VAL A 281 -1.67 -2.59 -8.56
N LEU A 282 -1.16 -3.65 -9.19
CA LEU A 282 0.21 -4.12 -9.03
C LEU A 282 0.96 -3.87 -10.33
N LEU A 283 2.08 -3.18 -10.23
CA LEU A 283 2.94 -2.83 -11.36
C LEU A 283 4.21 -3.66 -11.33
N GLU A 284 4.44 -4.42 -12.38
CA GLU A 284 5.72 -5.01 -12.74
C GLU A 284 6.47 -4.02 -13.62
N ALA A 285 7.31 -3.20 -13.01
CA ALA A 285 7.89 -2.02 -13.65
C ALA A 285 8.99 -2.36 -14.67
N SER A 286 9.66 -3.51 -14.52
CA SER A 286 10.74 -4.00 -15.39
C SER A 286 11.02 -5.46 -15.07
N PHE A 287 11.97 -6.10 -15.79
CA PHE A 287 12.38 -7.48 -15.56
C PHE A 287 13.81 -7.57 -15.03
N LEU A 288 13.96 -8.16 -13.83
CA LEU A 288 15.27 -8.42 -13.20
C LEU A 288 16.10 -9.47 -13.93
N THR A 289 15.46 -10.44 -14.59
CA THR A 289 16.12 -11.58 -15.24
C THR A 289 16.27 -11.41 -16.75
N TYR A 290 15.76 -10.33 -17.34
CA TYR A 290 15.97 -10.01 -18.76
C TYR A 290 17.16 -9.08 -18.92
N GLU A 291 18.26 -9.57 -19.51
CA GLU A 291 19.56 -8.92 -19.57
C GLU A 291 19.54 -7.41 -19.94
N PRO A 292 18.84 -6.94 -20.99
CA PRO A 292 18.81 -5.51 -21.32
C PRO A 292 18.19 -4.65 -20.22
N GLU A 293 17.15 -5.14 -19.56
CA GLU A 293 16.47 -4.43 -18.47
C GLU A 293 17.26 -4.54 -17.17
N ALA A 294 17.82 -5.71 -16.84
CA ALA A 294 18.69 -5.88 -15.69
C ALA A 294 19.89 -4.90 -15.74
N ARG A 295 20.54 -4.81 -16.90
CA ARG A 295 21.62 -3.83 -17.11
C ARG A 295 21.14 -2.38 -17.00
N ALA A 296 19.93 -2.08 -17.47
CA ALA A 296 19.36 -0.74 -17.36
C ALA A 296 19.02 -0.40 -15.91
N LEU A 297 18.50 -1.37 -15.12
CA LEU A 297 18.18 -1.23 -13.70
C LEU A 297 19.39 -0.88 -12.82
N THR A 298 20.64 -1.24 -13.21
CA THR A 298 21.82 -0.77 -12.49
C THR A 298 22.04 0.75 -12.60
N LYS A 299 21.38 1.41 -13.54
CA LYS A 299 21.54 2.84 -13.81
C LYS A 299 20.42 3.64 -13.13
N HIS A 300 20.76 4.52 -12.21
CA HIS A 300 19.83 5.43 -11.55
C HIS A 300 18.93 6.20 -12.53
N ARG A 301 19.45 6.60 -13.70
CA ARG A 301 18.69 7.28 -14.76
C ARG A 301 17.49 6.46 -15.23
N TYR A 302 17.63 5.13 -15.34
CA TYR A 302 16.51 4.28 -15.78
C TYR A 302 15.48 4.13 -14.69
N ARG A 303 15.90 3.86 -13.45
CA ARG A 303 15.00 3.77 -12.30
C ARG A 303 14.21 5.07 -12.09
N ARG A 304 14.89 6.22 -12.21
CA ARG A 304 14.24 7.52 -12.16
C ARG A 304 13.21 7.70 -13.30
N ALA A 305 13.53 7.30 -14.52
CA ALA A 305 12.59 7.38 -15.64
C ALA A 305 11.33 6.54 -15.42
N LEU A 306 11.49 5.31 -14.89
CA LEU A 306 10.34 4.47 -14.49
C LEU A 306 9.48 5.16 -13.43
N ALA A 307 10.10 5.66 -12.37
CA ALA A 307 9.42 6.38 -11.28
C ALA A 307 8.70 7.64 -11.76
N ASP A 308 9.31 8.43 -12.65
CA ASP A 308 8.68 9.60 -13.29
C ASP A 308 7.44 9.18 -14.10
N GLY A 309 7.50 8.05 -14.78
CA GLY A 309 6.38 7.49 -15.52
C GLY A 309 5.23 7.04 -14.61
N ILE A 310 5.55 6.32 -13.54
CA ILE A 310 4.58 5.86 -12.54
C ILE A 310 3.86 7.07 -11.93
N ALA A 311 4.63 8.05 -11.44
CA ALA A 311 4.09 9.27 -10.85
C ALA A 311 3.18 10.03 -11.80
N SER A 312 3.60 10.18 -13.08
CA SER A 312 2.81 10.83 -14.11
C SER A 312 1.50 10.11 -14.42
N GLY A 313 1.52 8.76 -14.39
CA GLY A 313 0.32 7.94 -14.59
C GLY A 313 -0.69 8.11 -13.45
N ILE A 314 -0.22 8.08 -12.20
CA ILE A 314 -1.04 8.32 -11.00
C ILE A 314 -1.63 9.73 -11.03
N ALA A 315 -0.81 10.75 -11.27
CA ALA A 315 -1.25 12.13 -11.34
C ALA A 315 -2.31 12.34 -12.45
N SER A 316 -2.09 11.77 -13.63
CA SER A 316 -3.06 11.82 -14.73
C SER A 316 -4.39 11.17 -14.38
N TYR A 317 -4.40 10.10 -13.56
CA TYR A 317 -5.62 9.47 -13.08
C TYR A 317 -6.36 10.38 -12.09
N LEU A 318 -5.66 10.90 -11.08
CA LEU A 318 -6.28 11.71 -10.02
C LEU A 318 -6.80 13.07 -10.50
N LEU A 319 -6.19 13.66 -11.54
CA LEU A 319 -6.62 14.94 -12.11
C LEU A 319 -7.85 14.83 -13.04
N THR A 320 -8.22 13.63 -13.46
CA THR A 320 -9.38 13.38 -14.35
C THR A 320 -10.59 12.81 -13.63
N ARG A 321 -10.55 12.73 -12.31
CA ARG A 321 -11.63 12.31 -11.41
C ARG A 321 -12.46 13.49 -10.92
#